data_f037dd4d8f9b6d576e7e75c8f1d74bd5
#
_entry.id   f037dd4d8f9b6d576e7e75c8f1d74bd5
#
_cell.length_a   1.000
_cell.length_b   1.000
_cell.length_c   1.000
_cell.angle_alpha   90.00
_cell.angle_beta   90.00
_cell.angle_gamma   90.00
#
_symmetry.space_group_name_H-M   'P 1'
#
loop_
_entity.id
_entity.type
_entity.pdbx_description
1 polymer ?
#
loop_
_entity_poly.entity_id
_entity_poly.type
_entity_poly.pdbx_seq_one_letter_code
_entity_poly.pdbx_strand_id
1 'polypeptide(L)'
;MYSAAKSHVVSVLGPPPTRYAVHMTLELNRTASTAEQLNGLLTQIMENFSVSDHEGPLTDEVEAFLNEQEHLTVRRHGDTVVASTDFGKSNRVILAGHLDTVPVIDNFPPKWLEPGDPLIREEISQSHPTDRVLWGRGATDMKASDAVMLYLAATLDGLTSGTTPKVDLTYVFYDHEEVAAEKNGLRKVVETHP
;
A
#
# COMPACT_ATOMS: atom_id res chain seq x y z
N MET A 1 24.19 -3.32 35.42
CA MET A 1 22.96 -4.14 35.46
C MET A 1 21.81 -3.29 34.91
N TYR A 2 21.47 -3.44 33.63
CA TYR A 2 20.31 -2.79 33.06
C TYR A 2 19.15 -3.79 33.10
N SER A 3 18.14 -3.47 33.92
CA SER A 3 16.89 -4.23 33.98
C SER A 3 16.06 -3.97 32.72
N ALA A 4 15.83 -5.00 31.94
CA ALA A 4 14.90 -4.95 30.80
C ALA A 4 13.47 -4.90 31.34
N ALA A 5 12.84 -3.74 31.23
CA ALA A 5 11.40 -3.60 31.42
C ALA A 5 10.72 -4.28 30.24
N LYS A 6 10.07 -5.42 30.48
CA LYS A 6 9.16 -6.05 29.51
C LYS A 6 7.92 -5.15 29.38
N SER A 7 7.85 -4.38 28.30
CA SER A 7 6.62 -3.70 27.92
C SER A 7 5.62 -4.76 27.43
N HIS A 8 4.62 -5.02 28.24
CA HIS A 8 3.44 -5.76 27.80
C HIS A 8 2.61 -4.80 26.95
N VAL A 9 2.80 -4.83 25.64
CA VAL A 9 1.83 -4.25 24.71
C VAL A 9 0.62 -5.18 24.72
N VAL A 10 -0.38 -4.83 25.51
CA VAL A 10 -1.68 -5.48 25.47
C VAL A 10 -2.33 -5.07 24.15
N SER A 11 -2.46 -6.01 23.23
CA SER A 11 -3.29 -5.88 22.04
C SER A 11 -4.76 -5.73 22.48
N VAL A 12 -5.22 -4.49 22.61
CA VAL A 12 -6.63 -4.14 22.76
C VAL A 12 -7.03 -3.37 21.50
N LEU A 13 -6.97 -4.04 20.36
CA LEU A 13 -7.62 -3.55 19.17
C LEU A 13 -8.85 -4.43 18.94
N GLY A 14 -9.98 -3.96 19.45
CA GLY A 14 -11.29 -4.47 19.03
C GLY A 14 -11.52 -4.19 17.54
N PRO A 15 -12.61 -4.74 16.95
CA PRO A 15 -12.94 -4.46 15.56
C PRO A 15 -12.95 -2.95 15.32
N PRO A 16 -12.56 -2.49 14.10
CA PRO A 16 -12.54 -1.07 13.80
C PRO A 16 -13.89 -0.46 14.20
N PRO A 17 -13.91 0.71 14.83
CA PRO A 17 -15.17 1.37 15.11
C PRO A 17 -15.98 1.46 13.83
N THR A 18 -17.29 1.23 13.88
CA THR A 18 -18.21 1.22 12.73
C THR A 18 -18.10 2.47 11.85
N ARG A 19 -17.56 3.57 12.38
CA ARG A 19 -17.28 4.82 11.65
C ARG A 19 -16.13 4.72 10.63
N TYR A 20 -15.33 3.65 10.64
CA TYR A 20 -14.19 3.41 9.74
C TYR A 20 -14.45 2.29 8.73
N ALA A 21 -15.64 1.73 8.71
CA ALA A 21 -16.04 0.69 7.77
C ALA A 21 -16.37 1.29 6.38
N VAL A 22 -15.54 2.20 5.87
CA VAL A 22 -15.61 2.61 4.47
C VAL A 22 -14.73 1.64 3.70
N HIS A 23 -15.35 0.86 2.83
CA HIS A 23 -14.67 -0.03 1.90
C HIS A 23 -14.58 0.72 0.57
N MET A 24 -13.38 1.11 0.16
CA MET A 24 -13.15 1.82 -1.09
C MET A 24 -12.56 0.88 -2.11
N THR A 25 -13.27 0.67 -3.20
CA THR A 25 -12.79 -0.11 -4.34
C THR A 25 -11.62 0.60 -5.02
N LEU A 26 -10.56 -0.15 -5.33
CA LEU A 26 -9.40 0.38 -6.04
C LEU A 26 -9.69 0.45 -7.54
N GLU A 27 -9.64 1.65 -8.08
CA GLU A 27 -9.87 1.90 -9.50
C GLU A 27 -8.81 2.83 -10.09
N LEU A 28 -8.32 2.51 -11.29
CA LEU A 28 -7.39 3.34 -12.02
C LEU A 28 -8.10 4.15 -13.11
N ASN A 29 -8.16 5.47 -12.96
CA ASN A 29 -8.66 6.36 -14.00
C ASN A 29 -7.63 6.50 -15.14
N ARG A 30 -7.64 5.59 -16.09
CA ARG A 30 -6.69 5.54 -17.22
C ARG A 30 -6.72 6.76 -18.16
N THR A 31 -7.72 7.64 -18.04
CA THR A 31 -7.83 8.87 -18.84
C THR A 31 -7.20 10.09 -18.18
N ALA A 32 -6.88 9.99 -16.89
CA ALA A 32 -6.25 11.05 -16.12
C ALA A 32 -4.73 11.10 -16.36
N SER A 33 -4.08 12.19 -15.97
CA SER A 33 -2.62 12.27 -15.97
C SER A 33 -2.00 11.26 -14.98
N THR A 34 -0.74 10.89 -15.18
CA THR A 34 -0.03 9.98 -14.27
C THR A 34 -0.09 10.46 -12.81
N ALA A 35 0.06 11.75 -12.58
CA ALA A 35 -0.01 12.32 -11.23
C ALA A 35 -1.40 12.14 -10.60
N GLU A 36 -2.47 12.38 -11.36
CA GLU A 36 -3.84 12.19 -10.90
C GLU A 36 -4.15 10.70 -10.65
N GLN A 37 -3.64 9.81 -11.49
CA GLN A 37 -3.79 8.36 -11.31
C GLN A 37 -3.12 7.89 -10.00
N LEU A 38 -1.88 8.31 -9.75
CA LEU A 38 -1.13 7.99 -8.52
C LEU A 38 -1.82 8.57 -7.27
N ASN A 39 -2.24 9.83 -7.34
CA ASN A 39 -2.96 10.48 -6.25
C ASN A 39 -4.30 9.81 -5.97
N GLY A 40 -5.00 9.38 -7.00
CA GLY A 40 -6.25 8.62 -6.88
C GLY A 40 -6.05 7.29 -6.18
N LEU A 41 -5.11 6.47 -6.64
CA LEU A 41 -4.77 5.19 -6.00
C LEU A 41 -4.34 5.38 -4.55
N LEU A 42 -3.45 6.34 -4.28
CA LEU A 42 -2.99 6.61 -2.92
C LEU A 42 -4.16 7.00 -1.99
N THR A 43 -5.06 7.86 -2.46
CA THR A 43 -6.23 8.28 -1.68
C THR A 43 -7.11 7.07 -1.36
N GLN A 44 -7.43 6.24 -2.36
CA GLN A 44 -8.26 5.05 -2.20
C GLN A 44 -7.63 4.03 -1.23
N ILE A 45 -6.32 3.75 -1.35
CA ILE A 45 -5.60 2.87 -0.43
C ILE A 45 -5.65 3.43 1.00
N MET A 46 -5.46 4.73 1.17
CA MET A 46 -5.46 5.36 2.48
C MET A 46 -6.86 5.44 3.12
N GLU A 47 -7.92 5.49 2.34
CA GLU A 47 -9.31 5.48 2.83
C GLU A 47 -9.72 4.09 3.34
N ASN A 48 -9.04 3.03 2.92
CA ASN A 48 -9.19 1.70 3.51
C ASN A 48 -8.42 1.61 4.84
N PHE A 49 -9.14 1.36 5.93
CA PHE A 49 -8.55 1.14 7.26
C PHE A 49 -7.76 -0.19 7.25
N SER A 50 -6.47 -0.12 7.59
CA SER A 50 -5.59 -1.29 7.57
C SER A 50 -4.52 -1.22 8.67
N VAL A 51 -4.91 -0.88 9.90
CA VAL A 51 -4.02 -1.08 11.06
C VAL A 51 -3.70 -2.57 11.18
N SER A 52 -2.47 -2.93 11.60
CA SER A 52 -2.04 -4.33 11.75
C SER A 52 -3.10 -5.20 12.44
N ASP A 53 -3.28 -6.42 11.99
CA ASP A 53 -4.38 -7.35 12.30
C ASP A 53 -5.76 -6.96 11.66
N HIS A 54 -5.82 -5.90 10.79
CA HIS A 54 -7.05 -5.44 10.10
C HIS A 54 -6.83 -5.16 8.60
N GLU A 55 -5.83 -5.76 7.99
CA GLU A 55 -5.46 -5.55 6.58
C GLU A 55 -6.41 -6.20 5.58
N GLY A 56 -7.14 -7.23 6.01
CA GLY A 56 -7.98 -8.07 5.15
C GLY A 56 -8.81 -7.31 4.12
N PRO A 57 -9.61 -6.30 4.49
CA PRO A 57 -10.40 -5.53 3.54
C PRO A 57 -9.58 -4.81 2.46
N LEU A 58 -8.43 -4.22 2.82
CA LEU A 58 -7.54 -3.60 1.84
C LEU A 58 -6.87 -4.65 0.96
N THR A 59 -6.51 -5.80 1.53
CA THR A 59 -5.94 -6.93 0.79
C THR A 59 -6.92 -7.47 -0.26
N ASP A 60 -8.21 -7.55 0.08
CA ASP A 60 -9.27 -7.97 -0.85
C ASP A 60 -9.33 -7.02 -2.07
N GLU A 61 -9.25 -5.71 -1.84
CA GLU A 61 -9.24 -4.72 -2.92
C GLU A 61 -7.97 -4.77 -3.77
N VAL A 62 -6.81 -4.93 -3.15
CA VAL A 62 -5.54 -5.09 -3.86
C VAL A 62 -5.56 -6.35 -4.73
N GLU A 63 -6.05 -7.46 -4.20
CA GLU A 63 -6.19 -8.71 -4.95
C GLU A 63 -7.16 -8.54 -6.14
N ALA A 64 -8.32 -7.92 -5.91
CA ALA A 64 -9.31 -7.66 -6.97
C ALA A 64 -8.72 -6.78 -8.07
N PHE A 65 -8.07 -5.67 -7.72
CA PHE A 65 -7.41 -4.76 -8.66
C PHE A 65 -6.34 -5.46 -9.51
N LEU A 66 -5.52 -6.30 -8.89
CA LEU A 66 -4.46 -7.03 -9.60
C LEU A 66 -5.02 -8.14 -10.50
N ASN A 67 -6.11 -8.80 -10.10
CA ASN A 67 -6.78 -9.81 -10.92
C ASN A 67 -7.44 -9.24 -12.19
N GLU A 68 -7.72 -7.94 -12.25
CA GLU A 68 -8.17 -7.26 -13.48
C GLU A 68 -7.07 -7.13 -14.53
N GLN A 69 -5.80 -7.34 -14.17
CA GLN A 69 -4.67 -7.19 -15.07
C GLN A 69 -4.32 -8.54 -15.71
N GLU A 70 -4.74 -8.76 -16.96
CA GLU A 70 -4.62 -10.06 -17.67
C GLU A 70 -3.17 -10.57 -17.79
N HIS A 71 -2.16 -9.69 -17.73
CA HIS A 71 -0.74 -10.05 -17.82
C HIS A 71 -0.11 -10.47 -16.47
N LEU A 72 -0.89 -10.48 -15.41
CA LEU A 72 -0.43 -10.87 -14.08
C LEU A 72 -0.96 -12.26 -13.69
N THR A 73 -0.10 -13.03 -13.02
CA THR A 73 -0.51 -14.20 -12.24
C THR A 73 -0.58 -13.78 -10.77
N VAL A 74 -1.79 -13.78 -10.19
CA VAL A 74 -2.03 -13.33 -8.83
C VAL A 74 -2.20 -14.53 -7.90
N ARG A 75 -1.62 -14.46 -6.71
CA ARG A 75 -1.75 -15.48 -5.64
C ARG A 75 -1.89 -14.77 -4.30
N ARG A 76 -2.75 -15.30 -3.45
CA ARG A 76 -2.95 -14.81 -2.09
C ARG A 76 -2.44 -15.80 -1.04
N HIS A 77 -1.82 -15.26 0.02
CA HIS A 77 -1.27 -16.00 1.16
C HIS A 77 -1.70 -15.30 2.47
N GLY A 78 -2.89 -15.63 2.99
CA GLY A 78 -3.48 -14.88 4.10
C GLY A 78 -3.83 -13.45 3.66
N ASP A 79 -3.26 -12.45 4.33
CA ASP A 79 -3.42 -11.05 3.95
C ASP A 79 -2.21 -10.49 3.16
N THR A 80 -1.46 -11.38 2.50
CA THR A 80 -0.39 -11.04 1.55
C THR A 80 -0.81 -11.44 0.14
N VAL A 81 -0.63 -10.53 -0.84
CA VAL A 81 -0.87 -10.77 -2.27
C VAL A 81 0.45 -10.72 -3.03
N VAL A 82 0.68 -11.71 -3.87
CA VAL A 82 1.82 -11.78 -4.80
C VAL A 82 1.30 -11.79 -6.23
N ALA A 83 1.73 -10.83 -7.04
CA ALA A 83 1.40 -10.74 -8.45
C ALA A 83 2.67 -10.73 -9.30
N SER A 84 2.72 -11.53 -10.37
CA SER A 84 3.91 -11.67 -11.19
C SER A 84 3.61 -11.63 -12.67
N THR A 85 4.52 -11.01 -13.44
CA THR A 85 4.53 -11.07 -14.90
C THR A 85 5.29 -12.33 -15.37
N ASP A 86 5.02 -12.73 -16.60
CA ASP A 86 5.80 -13.75 -17.32
C ASP A 86 6.03 -13.27 -18.76
N PHE A 87 6.91 -12.29 -18.93
CA PHE A 87 7.33 -11.77 -20.23
C PHE A 87 8.52 -12.56 -20.81
N GLY A 88 8.93 -13.63 -20.14
CA GLY A 88 10.05 -14.49 -20.56
C GLY A 88 11.41 -13.81 -20.45
N LYS A 89 11.61 -12.93 -19.47
CA LYS A 89 12.87 -12.21 -19.28
C LYS A 89 13.83 -13.03 -18.41
N SER A 90 15.13 -12.87 -18.66
CA SER A 90 16.19 -13.55 -17.90
C SER A 90 16.34 -13.01 -16.46
N ASN A 91 15.91 -11.80 -16.22
CA ASN A 91 15.98 -11.15 -14.92
C ASN A 91 14.59 -10.81 -14.42
N ARG A 92 14.41 -10.88 -13.09
CA ARG A 92 13.19 -10.49 -12.38
C ARG A 92 13.51 -9.48 -11.29
N VAL A 93 12.69 -8.44 -11.17
CA VAL A 93 12.74 -7.48 -10.07
C VAL A 93 11.54 -7.74 -9.16
N ILE A 94 11.79 -7.78 -7.87
CA ILE A 94 10.74 -7.88 -6.84
C ILE A 94 10.54 -6.50 -6.24
N LEU A 95 9.31 -6.03 -6.22
CA LEU A 95 8.86 -4.83 -5.52
C LEU A 95 7.98 -5.30 -4.37
N ALA A 96 8.33 -4.93 -3.13
CA ALA A 96 7.58 -5.33 -1.95
C ALA A 96 7.16 -4.09 -1.15
N GLY A 97 5.90 -4.06 -0.71
CA GLY A 97 5.32 -3.01 0.12
C GLY A 97 4.34 -3.61 1.12
N HIS A 98 4.23 -3.00 2.31
CA HIS A 98 3.32 -3.46 3.34
C HIS A 98 2.01 -2.68 3.35
N LEU A 99 0.92 -3.40 3.57
CA LEU A 99 -0.45 -2.85 3.58
C LEU A 99 -0.87 -2.33 4.96
N ASP A 100 -0.24 -2.85 6.02
CA ASP A 100 -0.60 -2.45 7.37
C ASP A 100 0.00 -1.10 7.77
N THR A 101 -0.55 -0.56 8.84
CA THR A 101 -0.07 0.66 9.47
C THR A 101 -0.07 0.48 10.99
N VAL A 102 0.74 1.27 11.68
CA VAL A 102 0.58 1.46 13.12
C VAL A 102 -0.78 2.09 13.46
N PRO A 103 -1.24 2.03 14.71
CA PRO A 103 -2.53 2.60 15.13
C PRO A 103 -2.72 4.06 14.70
N VAL A 104 -3.95 4.40 14.34
CA VAL A 104 -4.34 5.77 13.98
C VAL A 104 -4.43 6.66 15.23
N ILE A 105 -3.97 7.91 15.11
CA ILE A 105 -4.04 8.95 16.16
C ILE A 105 -4.54 10.22 15.50
N ASP A 106 -5.85 10.41 15.46
CA ASP A 106 -6.56 11.56 14.85
C ASP A 106 -6.18 11.87 13.39
N ASN A 107 -5.50 10.93 12.71
CA ASN A 107 -4.99 11.05 11.34
C ASN A 107 -5.65 10.04 10.37
N PHE A 108 -6.91 9.69 10.65
CA PHE A 108 -7.79 8.91 9.78
C PHE A 108 -9.23 9.43 9.91
N PRO A 109 -10.00 9.54 8.83
CA PRO A 109 -9.65 9.27 7.44
C PRO A 109 -8.61 10.29 6.89
N PRO A 110 -7.97 9.98 5.74
CA PRO A 110 -7.02 10.87 5.09
C PRO A 110 -7.71 12.18 4.63
N LYS A 111 -6.92 13.25 4.47
CA LYS A 111 -7.41 14.55 4.02
C LYS A 111 -6.43 15.18 3.03
N TRP A 112 -6.96 15.74 1.97
CA TRP A 112 -6.22 16.69 1.14
C TRP A 112 -6.23 18.05 1.81
N LEU A 113 -5.05 18.53 2.18
CA LEU A 113 -4.82 19.85 2.78
C LEU A 113 -4.47 20.85 1.68
N GLU A 114 -5.12 22.00 1.72
CA GLU A 114 -4.83 23.08 0.80
C GLU A 114 -3.58 23.87 1.26
N PRO A 115 -2.89 24.57 0.35
CA PRO A 115 -1.74 25.42 0.71
C PRO A 115 -2.05 26.39 1.85
N GLY A 116 -1.19 26.38 2.86
CA GLY A 116 -1.36 27.22 4.06
C GLY A 116 -2.18 26.57 5.18
N ASP A 117 -2.64 25.33 5.02
CA ASP A 117 -3.28 24.61 6.11
C ASP A 117 -2.29 24.42 7.29
N PRO A 118 -2.70 24.71 8.54
CA PRO A 118 -1.83 24.66 9.73
C PRO A 118 -1.32 23.24 10.06
N LEU A 119 -1.91 22.19 9.50
CA LEU A 119 -1.40 20.82 9.64
C LEU A 119 -0.19 20.54 8.74
N ILE A 120 0.05 21.37 7.73
CA ILE A 120 1.22 21.23 6.86
C ILE A 120 2.43 21.81 7.61
N ARG A 121 3.47 20.98 7.80
CA ARG A 121 4.69 21.42 8.45
C ARG A 121 5.37 22.53 7.65
N GLU A 122 6.03 23.46 8.36
CA GLU A 122 6.65 24.65 7.78
C GLU A 122 7.64 24.32 6.67
N GLU A 123 8.45 23.27 6.84
CA GLU A 123 9.45 22.87 5.83
C GLU A 123 8.79 22.44 4.51
N ILE A 124 7.61 21.80 4.58
CA ILE A 124 6.83 21.40 3.40
C ILE A 124 6.22 22.65 2.76
N SER A 125 5.62 23.53 3.56
CA SER A 125 5.04 24.78 3.06
C SER A 125 6.07 25.70 2.40
N GLN A 126 7.30 25.71 2.88
CA GLN A 126 8.40 26.50 2.28
C GLN A 126 8.91 25.90 0.98
N SER A 127 9.04 24.57 0.89
CA SER A 127 9.55 23.89 -0.31
C SER A 127 8.47 23.69 -1.39
N HIS A 128 7.21 23.60 -0.99
CA HIS A 128 6.04 23.34 -1.86
C HIS A 128 4.88 24.29 -1.54
N PRO A 129 5.05 25.62 -1.73
CA PRO A 129 4.12 26.63 -1.21
C PRO A 129 2.74 26.64 -1.90
N THR A 130 2.62 26.02 -3.05
CA THR A 130 1.39 25.98 -3.86
C THR A 130 0.76 24.59 -3.93
N ASP A 131 1.44 23.59 -3.37
CA ASP A 131 1.01 22.20 -3.53
C ASP A 131 0.03 21.78 -2.44
N ARG A 132 -0.94 20.97 -2.82
CA ARG A 132 -1.80 20.26 -1.86
C ARG A 132 -1.01 19.11 -1.23
N VAL A 133 -1.30 18.81 0.01
CA VAL A 133 -0.66 17.71 0.75
C VAL A 133 -1.71 16.70 1.17
N LEU A 134 -1.50 15.43 0.82
CA LEU A 134 -2.31 14.35 1.37
C LEU A 134 -1.81 13.99 2.77
N TRP A 135 -2.63 14.27 3.76
CA TRP A 135 -2.35 14.01 5.17
C TRP A 135 -3.16 12.81 5.67
N GLY A 136 -2.50 11.90 6.36
CA GLY A 136 -3.16 10.75 6.96
C GLY A 136 -2.19 9.63 7.34
N ARG A 137 -2.69 8.64 8.08
CA ARG A 137 -1.93 7.46 8.48
C ARG A 137 -1.53 6.65 7.24
N GLY A 138 -0.25 6.24 7.16
CA GLY A 138 0.29 5.45 6.06
C GLY A 138 0.68 6.26 4.82
N ALA A 139 0.47 7.60 4.76
CA ALA A 139 0.76 8.40 3.58
C ALA A 139 2.20 8.24 3.07
N THR A 140 3.16 8.17 3.98
CA THR A 140 4.59 8.01 3.66
C THR A 140 5.13 6.62 3.98
N ASP A 141 4.49 5.89 4.86
CA ASP A 141 4.88 4.56 5.32
C ASP A 141 3.69 3.61 5.31
N MET A 142 3.55 2.77 4.22
CA MET A 142 4.24 3.04 2.96
C MET A 142 3.25 3.06 1.78
N LYS A 143 2.00 3.46 2.00
CA LYS A 143 0.91 3.42 1.01
C LYS A 143 1.20 4.23 -0.26
N ALA A 144 2.06 5.28 -0.19
CA ALA A 144 2.51 5.97 -1.39
C ALA A 144 3.32 5.05 -2.31
N SER A 145 4.17 4.20 -1.74
CA SER A 145 4.92 3.19 -2.50
C SER A 145 3.99 2.11 -3.06
N ASP A 146 2.99 1.68 -2.29
CA ASP A 146 1.99 0.72 -2.76
C ASP A 146 1.18 1.28 -3.93
N ALA A 147 0.80 2.56 -3.88
CA ALA A 147 0.12 3.22 -5.01
C ALA A 147 0.98 3.22 -6.29
N VAL A 148 2.29 3.47 -6.16
CA VAL A 148 3.23 3.37 -7.28
C VAL A 148 3.32 1.93 -7.79
N MET A 149 3.39 0.95 -6.90
CA MET A 149 3.44 -0.47 -7.27
C MET A 149 2.17 -0.91 -8.01
N LEU A 150 0.98 -0.53 -7.54
CA LEU A 150 -0.30 -0.80 -8.21
C LEU A 150 -0.38 -0.11 -9.58
N TYR A 151 0.06 1.14 -9.67
CA TYR A 151 0.13 1.86 -10.95
C TYR A 151 1.05 1.15 -11.95
N LEU A 152 2.24 0.73 -11.52
CA LEU A 152 3.15 -0.03 -12.37
C LEU A 152 2.56 -1.39 -12.77
N ALA A 153 1.92 -2.09 -11.84
CA ALA A 153 1.25 -3.35 -12.10
C ALA A 153 0.15 -3.21 -13.17
N ALA A 154 -0.59 -2.11 -13.17
CA ALA A 154 -1.64 -1.85 -14.13
C ALA A 154 -1.18 -1.30 -15.49
N THR A 155 0.03 -0.73 -15.58
CA THR A 155 0.49 0.00 -16.77
C THR A 155 1.69 -0.64 -17.48
N LEU A 156 2.47 -1.49 -16.80
CA LEU A 156 3.58 -2.23 -17.40
C LEU A 156 3.13 -3.59 -17.96
N ASP A 157 2.09 -3.56 -18.78
CA ASP A 157 1.48 -4.73 -19.40
C ASP A 157 2.23 -5.23 -20.66
N GLY A 158 3.21 -4.46 -21.12
CA GLY A 158 3.93 -4.76 -22.34
C GLY A 158 3.11 -4.55 -23.64
N LEU A 159 1.83 -4.19 -23.53
CA LEU A 159 0.88 -4.08 -24.65
C LEU A 159 0.49 -2.62 -24.93
N THR A 160 0.09 -1.90 -23.90
CA THR A 160 -0.47 -0.54 -24.06
C THR A 160 0.58 0.55 -24.24
N SER A 161 1.76 0.39 -23.66
CA SER A 161 2.85 1.36 -23.79
C SER A 161 3.71 1.21 -25.04
N GLY A 162 3.51 0.13 -25.80
CA GLY A 162 4.36 -0.23 -26.95
C GLY A 162 5.81 -0.60 -26.55
N THR A 163 6.11 -0.65 -25.25
CA THR A 163 7.43 -0.93 -24.72
C THR A 163 7.36 -2.14 -23.79
N THR A 164 7.87 -3.26 -24.24
CA THR A 164 7.98 -4.48 -23.41
C THR A 164 8.99 -4.21 -22.28
N PRO A 165 8.64 -4.47 -21.02
CA PRO A 165 9.58 -4.38 -19.91
C PRO A 165 10.85 -5.19 -20.15
N LYS A 166 12.00 -4.69 -19.68
CA LYS A 166 13.30 -5.37 -19.85
C LYS A 166 13.51 -6.50 -18.85
N VAL A 167 12.69 -6.57 -17.82
CA VAL A 167 12.72 -7.57 -16.74
C VAL A 167 11.32 -8.09 -16.50
N ASP A 168 11.21 -9.28 -15.94
CA ASP A 168 9.98 -9.70 -15.30
C ASP A 168 9.82 -9.04 -13.93
N LEU A 169 8.59 -8.84 -13.50
CA LEU A 169 8.25 -8.16 -12.26
C LEU A 169 7.49 -9.09 -11.32
N THR A 170 7.74 -8.97 -10.04
CA THR A 170 6.91 -9.54 -8.98
C THR A 170 6.57 -8.42 -8.00
N TYR A 171 5.29 -8.22 -7.78
CA TYR A 171 4.75 -7.30 -6.79
C TYR A 171 4.32 -8.11 -5.58
N VAL A 172 4.74 -7.69 -4.39
CA VAL A 172 4.37 -8.33 -3.11
C VAL A 172 3.77 -7.26 -2.23
N PHE A 173 2.48 -7.36 -1.94
CA PHE A 173 1.77 -6.54 -0.98
C PHE A 173 1.54 -7.39 0.25
N TYR A 174 2.22 -7.08 1.36
CA TYR A 174 2.26 -7.97 2.51
C TYR A 174 1.72 -7.34 3.80
N ASP A 175 1.31 -8.18 4.70
CA ASP A 175 0.73 -7.85 5.99
C ASP A 175 1.78 -7.84 7.11
N HIS A 176 1.46 -7.18 8.24
CA HIS A 176 2.17 -7.27 9.52
C HIS A 176 3.65 -6.85 9.46
N GLU A 177 3.97 -5.74 8.77
CA GLU A 177 5.31 -5.13 8.85
C GLU A 177 5.55 -4.43 10.19
N GLU A 178 4.54 -3.70 10.66
CA GLU A 178 4.57 -2.79 11.80
C GLU A 178 4.47 -3.49 13.18
N VAL A 179 4.57 -4.81 13.20
CA VAL A 179 4.45 -5.64 14.40
C VAL A 179 5.57 -6.66 14.50
N ALA A 180 5.41 -7.67 15.36
CA ALA A 180 6.44 -8.68 15.59
C ALA A 180 6.77 -9.47 14.31
N ALA A 181 8.07 -9.65 14.02
CA ALA A 181 8.57 -10.26 12.79
C ALA A 181 8.04 -11.68 12.52
N GLU A 182 7.59 -12.40 13.56
CA GLU A 182 6.97 -13.72 13.43
C GLU A 182 5.63 -13.69 12.70
N LYS A 183 4.95 -12.53 12.72
CA LYS A 183 3.67 -12.34 12.02
C LYS A 183 3.86 -11.91 10.56
N ASN A 184 5.01 -11.36 10.19
CA ASN A 184 5.28 -10.72 8.90
C ASN A 184 4.92 -11.61 7.71
N GLY A 185 4.06 -11.10 6.82
CA GLY A 185 3.55 -11.83 5.67
C GLY A 185 4.61 -12.15 4.62
N LEU A 186 5.58 -11.27 4.41
CA LEU A 186 6.69 -11.49 3.47
C LEU A 186 7.52 -12.71 3.89
N ARG A 187 7.77 -12.89 5.19
CA ARG A 187 8.44 -14.08 5.71
C ARG A 187 7.67 -15.35 5.38
N LYS A 188 6.35 -15.34 5.58
CA LYS A 188 5.49 -16.50 5.26
C LYS A 188 5.54 -16.88 3.78
N VAL A 189 5.56 -15.88 2.89
CA VAL A 189 5.69 -16.12 1.44
C VAL A 189 7.03 -16.77 1.10
N VAL A 190 8.15 -16.27 1.64
CA VAL A 190 9.50 -16.82 1.39
C VAL A 190 9.62 -18.26 1.92
N GLU A 191 9.01 -18.57 3.07
CA GLU A 191 9.02 -19.93 3.62
C GLU A 191 8.19 -20.93 2.79
N THR A 192 7.13 -20.46 2.11
CA THR A 192 6.23 -21.33 1.31
C THR A 192 6.59 -21.38 -0.17
N HIS A 193 7.38 -20.42 -0.67
CA HIS A 193 7.78 -20.30 -2.07
C HIS A 193 9.27 -19.91 -2.15
N PRO A 194 10.18 -20.83 -1.75
CA PRO A 194 11.64 -20.59 -1.75
C PRO A 194 12.23 -20.41 -3.17
#